data_820f66c9242161e13530145fa2668a49
#
_entry.id   820f66c9242161e13530145fa2668a49
#
_cell.length_a   1.000
_cell.length_b   1.000
_cell.length_c   1.000
_cell.angle_alpha   90.00
_cell.angle_beta   90.00
_cell.angle_gamma   90.00
#
_symmetry.space_group_name_H-M   'P 1'
#
loop_
_entity.id
_entity.type
_entity.pdbx_description
1 polymer ?
#
loop_
_entity_poly.entity_id
_entity_poly.type
_entity_poly.pdbx_seq_one_letter_code
_entity_poly.pdbx_strand_id
1 'polypeptide(L)'
;MAQNYDVVVVGAGAAGVFMAYEFVKLDKNIKVCIIDQGGPVSKRKCPIDGKKVKSCIHCKVCSIMHGFGGAGGMSDGKYNITNNFGGDLYTFTGKEKAIELMQYVDKINLEMGGQDAKLYSTTSSDIKAMALKYDLHLLDAQVRHLGTDRNMQILQNIY
;
A
#
# COMPACT_ATOMS: atom_id res chain seq x y z
N MET A 1 -6.92 5.27 -33.90
CA MET A 1 -6.46 3.86 -33.98
C MET A 1 -6.86 3.19 -32.69
N ALA A 2 -7.51 2.02 -32.73
CA ALA A 2 -7.82 1.25 -31.52
C ALA A 2 -6.50 0.72 -30.93
N GLN A 3 -6.30 0.91 -29.64
CA GLN A 3 -5.19 0.31 -28.91
C GLN A 3 -5.63 -1.09 -28.46
N ASN A 4 -4.82 -2.09 -28.76
CA ASN A 4 -5.03 -3.45 -28.29
C ASN A 4 -4.20 -3.69 -27.03
N TYR A 5 -4.83 -4.27 -26.01
CA TYR A 5 -4.22 -4.69 -24.77
C TYR A 5 -4.40 -6.19 -24.59
N ASP A 6 -3.41 -6.86 -23.97
CA ASP A 6 -3.45 -8.28 -23.65
C ASP A 6 -4.23 -8.52 -22.36
N VAL A 7 -4.14 -7.57 -21.42
CA VAL A 7 -4.82 -7.62 -20.12
C VAL A 7 -5.45 -6.26 -19.80
N VAL A 8 -6.69 -6.30 -19.31
CA VAL A 8 -7.37 -5.11 -18.78
C VAL A 8 -7.69 -5.36 -17.30
N VAL A 9 -7.15 -4.50 -16.44
CA VAL A 9 -7.38 -4.51 -14.99
C VAL A 9 -8.36 -3.41 -14.64
N VAL A 10 -9.48 -3.75 -14.01
CA VAL A 10 -10.47 -2.79 -13.56
C VAL A 10 -10.28 -2.48 -12.08
N GLY A 11 -9.93 -1.24 -11.80
CA GLY A 11 -9.57 -0.74 -10.47
C GLY A 11 -8.06 -0.64 -10.27
N ALA A 12 -7.58 0.56 -9.95
CA ALA A 12 -6.18 0.87 -9.65
C ALA A 12 -5.90 0.92 -8.14
N GLY A 13 -6.65 0.17 -7.33
CA GLY A 13 -6.33 -0.07 -5.92
C GLY A 13 -5.13 -1.00 -5.75
N ALA A 14 -4.77 -1.35 -4.52
CA ALA A 14 -3.60 -2.19 -4.24
C ALA A 14 -3.60 -3.49 -5.05
N ALA A 15 -4.73 -4.21 -5.11
CA ALA A 15 -4.83 -5.46 -5.87
C ALA A 15 -4.55 -5.26 -7.37
N GLY A 16 -5.17 -4.25 -8.00
CA GLY A 16 -4.98 -3.99 -9.43
C GLY A 16 -3.58 -3.52 -9.78
N VAL A 17 -2.99 -2.68 -8.94
CA VAL A 17 -1.61 -2.19 -9.12
C VAL A 17 -0.61 -3.34 -9.05
N PHE A 18 -0.68 -4.17 -8.00
CA PHE A 18 0.25 -5.29 -7.86
C PHE A 18 0.00 -6.40 -8.89
N MET A 19 -1.25 -6.62 -9.31
CA MET A 19 -1.55 -7.52 -10.43
C MET A 19 -0.86 -7.05 -11.72
N ALA A 20 -1.01 -5.78 -12.08
CA ALA A 20 -0.36 -5.22 -13.26
C ALA A 20 1.18 -5.26 -13.15
N TYR A 21 1.72 -4.96 -11.97
CA TYR A 21 3.15 -5.07 -11.68
C TYR A 21 3.68 -6.49 -11.93
N GLU A 22 2.98 -7.51 -11.43
CA GLU A 22 3.38 -8.92 -11.65
C GLU A 22 3.29 -9.33 -13.12
N PHE A 23 2.26 -8.93 -13.86
CA PHE A 23 2.17 -9.20 -15.29
C PHE A 23 3.37 -8.64 -16.06
N VAL A 24 3.69 -7.36 -15.86
CA VAL A 24 4.82 -6.71 -16.52
C VAL A 24 6.17 -7.31 -16.09
N LYS A 25 6.27 -7.76 -14.85
CA LYS A 25 7.47 -8.44 -14.32
C LYS A 25 7.68 -9.80 -14.95
N LEU A 26 6.60 -10.57 -15.18
CA LEU A 26 6.63 -11.89 -15.81
C LEU A 26 6.91 -11.81 -17.32
N ASP A 27 6.30 -10.84 -18.01
CA ASP A 27 6.51 -10.61 -19.44
C ASP A 27 6.55 -9.10 -19.73
N LYS A 28 7.73 -8.59 -20.08
CA LYS A 28 7.94 -7.18 -20.42
C LYS A 28 7.24 -6.73 -21.70
N ASN A 29 6.77 -7.63 -22.53
CA ASN A 29 6.07 -7.32 -23.79
C ASN A 29 4.56 -7.25 -23.61
N ILE A 30 4.04 -7.71 -22.47
CA ILE A 30 2.61 -7.71 -22.19
C ILE A 30 2.08 -6.28 -22.12
N LYS A 31 0.97 -6.02 -22.80
CA LYS A 31 0.29 -4.73 -22.79
C LYS A 31 -0.82 -4.75 -21.75
N VAL A 32 -0.57 -4.16 -20.61
CA VAL A 32 -1.56 -4.06 -19.52
C VAL A 32 -2.22 -2.70 -19.54
N CYS A 33 -3.54 -2.67 -19.48
CA CYS A 33 -4.33 -1.47 -19.28
C CYS A 33 -4.98 -1.50 -17.90
N ILE A 34 -4.83 -0.44 -17.11
CA ILE A 34 -5.53 -0.29 -15.85
C ILE A 34 -6.61 0.78 -16.04
N ILE A 35 -7.85 0.47 -15.68
CA ILE A 35 -8.98 1.39 -15.75
C ILE A 35 -9.42 1.70 -14.32
N ASP A 36 -9.46 2.99 -13.96
CA ASP A 36 -9.96 3.46 -12.67
C ASP A 36 -10.78 4.75 -12.84
N GLN A 37 -11.72 5.00 -11.94
CA GLN A 37 -12.51 6.23 -11.98
C GLN A 37 -11.72 7.47 -11.54
N GLY A 38 -10.63 7.28 -10.80
CA GLY A 38 -9.72 8.35 -10.38
C GLY A 38 -8.51 8.49 -11.31
N GLY A 39 -7.67 9.48 -11.03
CA GLY A 39 -6.51 9.81 -11.86
C GLY A 39 -5.21 9.12 -11.43
N PRO A 40 -4.11 9.33 -12.22
CA PRO A 40 -2.77 8.90 -11.84
C PRO A 40 -2.30 9.64 -10.58
N VAL A 41 -1.26 9.11 -9.94
CA VAL A 41 -0.72 9.62 -8.65
C VAL A 41 -0.54 11.14 -8.68
N SER A 42 0.08 11.67 -9.74
CA SER A 42 0.39 13.10 -9.90
C SER A 42 -0.85 14.03 -9.96
N LYS A 43 -2.01 13.49 -10.29
CA LYS A 43 -3.28 14.24 -10.35
C LYS A 43 -4.17 14.05 -9.12
N ARG A 44 -3.78 13.21 -8.17
CA ARG A 44 -4.54 12.96 -6.95
C ARG A 44 -4.30 14.07 -5.94
N LYS A 45 -5.24 15.03 -5.87
CA LYS A 45 -5.19 16.14 -4.92
C LYS A 45 -6.57 16.41 -4.34
N CYS A 46 -6.67 16.42 -3.02
CA CYS A 46 -7.87 16.86 -2.33
C CYS A 46 -8.00 18.39 -2.41
N PRO A 47 -9.17 18.93 -2.71
CA PRO A 47 -9.38 20.38 -2.75
C PRO A 47 -9.35 21.07 -1.39
N ILE A 48 -9.41 20.31 -0.28
CA ILE A 48 -9.28 20.86 1.09
C ILE A 48 -7.89 21.47 1.24
N ASP A 49 -7.84 22.78 1.48
CA ASP A 49 -6.61 23.56 1.67
C ASP A 49 -6.49 24.21 3.06
N GLY A 50 -7.51 24.02 3.91
CA GLY A 50 -7.61 24.59 5.23
C GLY A 50 -7.87 26.11 5.27
N LYS A 51 -7.91 26.77 4.12
CA LYS A 51 -8.12 28.22 3.97
C LYS A 51 -9.46 28.53 3.28
N LYS A 52 -9.53 28.27 1.98
CA LYS A 52 -10.75 28.48 1.17
C LYS A 52 -11.71 27.30 1.30
N VAL A 53 -11.19 26.09 1.25
CA VAL A 53 -11.95 24.85 1.39
C VAL A 53 -11.56 24.18 2.70
N LYS A 54 -12.37 24.38 3.76
CA LYS A 54 -12.07 23.92 5.11
C LYS A 54 -12.59 22.52 5.43
N SER A 55 -13.59 22.05 4.68
CA SER A 55 -14.24 20.75 4.90
C SER A 55 -14.47 20.02 3.59
N CYS A 56 -14.87 18.75 3.68
CA CYS A 56 -15.14 17.91 2.51
C CYS A 56 -16.28 18.49 1.68
N ILE A 57 -16.05 18.65 0.37
CA ILE A 57 -17.03 19.16 -0.60
C ILE A 57 -17.74 18.03 -1.36
N HIS A 58 -17.55 16.78 -0.95
CA HIS A 58 -18.17 15.59 -1.54
C HIS A 58 -18.00 15.50 -3.07
N CYS A 59 -16.72 15.53 -3.51
CA CYS A 59 -16.38 15.42 -4.94
C CYS A 59 -17.01 14.18 -5.57
N LYS A 60 -17.49 14.27 -6.82
CA LYS A 60 -18.07 13.15 -7.58
C LYS A 60 -17.09 11.96 -7.65
N VAL A 61 -15.81 12.23 -7.84
CA VAL A 61 -14.71 11.27 -7.71
C VAL A 61 -13.75 11.80 -6.66
N CYS A 62 -13.64 11.11 -5.54
CA CYS A 62 -12.78 11.52 -4.43
C CYS A 62 -11.33 11.14 -4.71
N SER A 63 -10.44 12.13 -4.83
CA SER A 63 -9.01 11.91 -5.07
C SER A 63 -8.29 11.19 -3.92
N ILE A 64 -8.86 11.17 -2.71
CA ILE A 64 -8.31 10.41 -1.57
C ILE A 64 -8.62 8.91 -1.73
N MET A 65 -9.83 8.57 -2.19
CA MET A 65 -10.32 7.20 -2.22
C MET A 65 -10.05 6.48 -3.53
N HIS A 66 -9.99 7.22 -4.65
CA HIS A 66 -9.91 6.68 -6.01
C HIS A 66 -8.66 7.14 -6.74
N GLY A 67 -8.27 6.38 -7.77
CA GLY A 67 -7.09 6.57 -8.58
C GLY A 67 -5.97 5.60 -8.24
N PHE A 68 -4.83 5.73 -8.94
CA PHE A 68 -3.71 4.80 -8.82
C PHE A 68 -3.18 4.72 -7.38
N GLY A 69 -3.12 3.50 -6.84
CA GLY A 69 -2.82 3.19 -5.44
C GLY A 69 -4.05 3.14 -4.52
N GLY A 70 -5.27 3.48 -5.02
CA GLY A 70 -6.51 3.44 -4.24
C GLY A 70 -6.48 4.30 -2.98
N ALA A 71 -7.31 3.99 -1.99
CA ALA A 71 -7.35 4.71 -0.71
C ALA A 71 -6.01 4.62 0.05
N GLY A 72 -5.31 3.49 -0.04
CA GLY A 72 -4.01 3.28 0.58
C GLY A 72 -2.92 4.22 0.07
N GLY A 73 -3.02 4.69 -1.18
CA GLY A 73 -2.05 5.59 -1.78
C GLY A 73 -1.93 6.96 -1.09
N MET A 74 -3.00 7.41 -0.43
CA MET A 74 -3.04 8.68 0.31
C MET A 74 -2.92 8.49 1.83
N SER A 75 -2.56 7.29 2.28
CA SER A 75 -2.34 6.97 3.69
C SER A 75 -0.95 7.40 4.17
N ASP A 76 -0.69 7.22 5.46
CA ASP A 76 0.61 7.46 6.07
C ASP A 76 1.67 6.37 5.77
N GLY A 77 1.34 5.39 4.94
CA GLY A 77 2.27 4.37 4.48
C GLY A 77 2.80 3.46 5.57
N LYS A 78 1.94 3.05 6.51
CA LYS A 78 2.26 2.01 7.49
C LYS A 78 1.95 0.63 6.93
N TYR A 79 2.98 -0.16 6.73
CA TYR A 79 2.89 -1.54 6.24
C TYR A 79 3.15 -2.50 7.40
N ASN A 80 2.12 -3.23 7.80
CA ASN A 80 2.18 -4.20 8.89
C ASN A 80 2.57 -5.57 8.32
N ILE A 81 3.61 -6.19 8.89
CA ILE A 81 4.08 -7.53 8.54
C ILE A 81 3.81 -8.42 9.75
N THR A 82 2.61 -8.92 9.82
CA THR A 82 2.13 -9.74 10.95
C THR A 82 0.83 -10.44 10.60
N ASN A 83 0.57 -11.60 11.24
CA ASN A 83 -0.72 -12.29 11.20
C ASN A 83 -1.61 -11.97 12.42
N ASN A 84 -1.14 -11.10 13.34
CA ASN A 84 -1.84 -10.87 14.62
C ASN A 84 -2.89 -9.76 14.54
N PHE A 85 -2.85 -8.94 13.49
CA PHE A 85 -3.83 -7.87 13.21
C PHE A 85 -3.71 -7.41 11.75
N GLY A 86 -4.70 -6.65 11.27
CA GLY A 86 -4.68 -6.03 9.93
C GLY A 86 -5.32 -6.87 8.84
N GLY A 87 -5.92 -8.01 9.16
CA GLY A 87 -6.66 -8.84 8.22
C GLY A 87 -6.41 -10.33 8.40
N ASP A 88 -7.11 -11.12 7.61
CA ASP A 88 -7.19 -12.59 7.76
C ASP A 88 -6.55 -13.34 6.58
N LEU A 89 -5.54 -12.75 5.92
CA LEU A 89 -4.88 -13.36 4.75
C LEU A 89 -4.40 -14.79 5.03
N TYR A 90 -3.92 -15.03 6.26
CA TYR A 90 -3.43 -16.34 6.69
C TYR A 90 -4.50 -17.45 6.68
N THR A 91 -5.78 -17.11 6.73
CA THR A 91 -6.87 -18.10 6.65
C THR A 91 -6.98 -18.71 5.26
N PHE A 92 -6.54 -17.99 4.22
CA PHE A 92 -6.58 -18.43 2.82
C PHE A 92 -5.24 -19.03 2.35
N THR A 93 -4.13 -18.55 2.88
CA THR A 93 -2.78 -18.91 2.36
C THR A 93 -1.95 -19.72 3.35
N GLY A 94 -2.36 -19.80 4.63
CA GLY A 94 -1.52 -20.26 5.74
C GLY A 94 -0.62 -19.13 6.27
N LYS A 95 -0.20 -19.28 7.54
CA LYS A 95 0.53 -18.21 8.26
C LYS A 95 1.88 -17.87 7.66
N GLU A 96 2.64 -18.88 7.27
CA GLU A 96 3.97 -18.69 6.68
C GLU A 96 3.86 -17.96 5.35
N LYS A 97 3.00 -18.43 4.46
CA LYS A 97 2.79 -17.82 3.14
C LYS A 97 2.27 -16.39 3.22
N ALA A 98 1.38 -16.11 4.18
CA ALA A 98 0.91 -14.73 4.41
C ALA A 98 2.07 -13.78 4.76
N ILE A 99 2.96 -14.19 5.67
CA ILE A 99 4.15 -13.39 6.02
C ILE A 99 5.10 -13.23 4.82
N GLU A 100 5.37 -14.29 4.05
CA GLU A 100 6.18 -14.20 2.83
C GLU A 100 5.62 -13.17 1.84
N LEU A 101 4.30 -13.17 1.62
CA LEU A 101 3.65 -12.21 0.72
C LEU A 101 3.76 -10.77 1.24
N MET A 102 3.57 -10.54 2.54
CA MET A 102 3.75 -9.22 3.15
C MET A 102 5.21 -8.73 3.02
N GLN A 103 6.18 -9.62 3.24
CA GLN A 103 7.61 -9.31 3.06
C GLN A 103 7.95 -9.06 1.59
N TYR A 104 7.31 -9.76 0.67
CA TYR A 104 7.46 -9.53 -0.76
C TYR A 104 6.99 -8.13 -1.17
N VAL A 105 5.83 -7.70 -0.68
CA VAL A 105 5.34 -6.32 -0.89
C VAL A 105 6.29 -5.29 -0.27
N ASP A 106 6.79 -5.54 0.94
CA ASP A 106 7.77 -4.67 1.59
C ASP A 106 9.04 -4.52 0.75
N LYS A 107 9.54 -5.62 0.18
CA LYS A 107 10.69 -5.61 -0.72
C LYS A 107 10.45 -4.72 -1.95
N ILE A 108 9.27 -4.82 -2.59
CA ILE A 108 8.91 -3.95 -3.71
C ILE A 108 8.91 -2.48 -3.27
N ASN A 109 8.33 -2.16 -2.11
CA ASN A 109 8.33 -0.80 -1.58
C ASN A 109 9.75 -0.26 -1.36
N LEU A 110 10.68 -1.11 -0.87
CA LEU A 110 12.09 -0.73 -0.71
C LEU A 110 12.75 -0.47 -2.07
N GLU A 111 12.56 -1.35 -3.05
CA GLU A 111 13.11 -1.21 -4.40
C GLU A 111 12.58 0.04 -5.12
N MET A 112 11.35 0.44 -4.83
CA MET A 112 10.68 1.58 -5.44
C MET A 112 10.89 2.92 -4.69
N GLY A 113 11.84 2.99 -3.77
CA GLY A 113 12.24 4.25 -3.11
C GLY A 113 12.06 4.28 -1.60
N GLY A 114 11.77 3.14 -0.98
CA GLY A 114 11.59 3.01 0.48
C GLY A 114 12.84 2.61 1.27
N GLN A 115 14.05 2.55 0.65
CA GLN A 115 15.26 1.94 1.22
C GLN A 115 15.63 2.49 2.60
N ASP A 116 15.43 3.79 2.83
CA ASP A 116 15.81 4.45 4.08
C ASP A 116 14.72 4.35 5.16
N ALA A 117 13.57 3.74 4.86
CA ALA A 117 12.50 3.62 5.82
C ALA A 117 12.83 2.56 6.88
N LYS A 118 12.77 2.96 8.14
CA LYS A 118 13.06 2.07 9.27
C LYS A 118 11.96 1.00 9.40
N LEU A 119 12.39 -0.24 9.62
CA LEU A 119 11.52 -1.32 10.06
C LEU A 119 11.49 -1.33 11.60
N TYR A 120 10.31 -1.13 12.15
CA TYR A 120 10.08 -1.25 13.60
C TYR A 120 9.63 -2.68 13.92
N SER A 121 10.02 -3.19 15.08
CA SER A 121 9.62 -4.52 15.54
C SER A 121 9.31 -4.51 17.03
N THR A 122 8.26 -5.23 17.42
CA THR A 122 7.94 -5.51 18.82
C THR A 122 8.48 -6.87 19.26
N THR A 123 9.05 -7.66 18.33
CA THR A 123 9.63 -8.98 18.64
C THR A 123 10.89 -8.81 19.45
N SER A 124 11.01 -9.57 20.52
CA SER A 124 12.21 -9.60 21.40
C SER A 124 12.61 -8.25 21.98
N SER A 125 11.65 -7.36 22.26
CA SER A 125 11.92 -6.06 22.85
C SER A 125 11.85 -6.10 24.38
N ASP A 126 12.70 -5.30 25.06
CA ASP A 126 12.63 -5.10 26.51
C ASP A 126 11.27 -4.53 26.93
N ILE A 127 10.62 -3.78 26.02
CA ILE A 127 9.28 -3.24 26.23
C ILE A 127 8.26 -4.36 26.40
N LYS A 128 8.38 -5.48 25.66
CA LYS A 128 7.51 -6.66 25.80
C LYS A 128 7.63 -7.26 27.21
N ALA A 129 8.85 -7.45 27.69
CA ALA A 129 9.11 -7.97 29.01
C ALA A 129 8.61 -7.01 30.12
N MET A 130 8.76 -5.71 29.91
CA MET A 130 8.25 -4.68 30.83
C MET A 130 6.71 -4.63 30.82
N ALA A 131 6.08 -4.71 29.65
CA ALA A 131 4.62 -4.71 29.51
C ALA A 131 3.98 -5.88 30.28
N LEU A 132 4.58 -7.09 30.21
CA LEU A 132 4.10 -8.27 30.93
C LEU A 132 4.05 -8.08 32.45
N LYS A 133 4.94 -7.25 33.04
CA LYS A 133 4.91 -6.93 34.49
C LYS A 133 3.66 -6.16 34.89
N TYR A 134 2.98 -5.55 33.95
CA TYR A 134 1.75 -4.78 34.14
C TYR A 134 0.52 -5.46 33.51
N ASP A 135 0.62 -6.77 33.24
CA ASP A 135 -0.44 -7.55 32.61
C ASP A 135 -0.84 -7.02 31.21
N LEU A 136 0.13 -6.44 30.49
CA LEU A 136 -0.04 -5.96 29.12
C LEU A 136 0.66 -6.91 28.16
N HIS A 137 -0.07 -7.34 27.13
CA HIS A 137 0.42 -8.28 26.11
C HIS A 137 0.69 -7.55 24.80
N LEU A 138 1.97 -7.33 24.45
CA LEU A 138 2.35 -6.82 23.14
C LEU A 138 2.25 -7.91 22.08
N LEU A 139 1.54 -7.61 21.01
CA LEU A 139 1.51 -8.47 19.82
C LEU A 139 2.85 -8.39 19.07
N ASP A 140 3.30 -9.53 18.56
CA ASP A 140 4.48 -9.59 17.71
C ASP A 140 4.14 -9.05 16.32
N ALA A 141 4.84 -8.01 15.91
CA ALA A 141 4.68 -7.39 14.62
C ALA A 141 5.96 -6.71 14.15
N GLN A 142 6.09 -6.62 12.82
CA GLN A 142 7.02 -5.70 12.18
C GLN A 142 6.21 -4.66 11.41
N VAL A 143 6.63 -3.41 11.47
CA VAL A 143 5.95 -2.29 10.82
C VAL A 143 6.96 -1.42 10.09
N ARG A 144 6.76 -1.26 8.79
CA ARG A 144 7.48 -0.25 8.03
C ARG A 144 6.64 1.00 7.90
N HIS A 145 7.18 2.13 8.34
CA HIS A 145 6.52 3.41 8.24
C HIS A 145 7.21 4.27 7.18
N LEU A 146 6.57 4.36 6.01
CA LEU A 146 7.09 5.13 4.87
C LEU A 146 6.80 6.63 5.00
N GLY A 147 5.66 6.99 5.58
CA GLY A 147 5.12 8.35 5.54
C GLY A 147 4.37 8.64 4.22
N THR A 148 3.50 9.64 4.24
CA THR A 148 2.60 9.94 3.12
C THR A 148 3.36 10.32 1.83
N ASP A 149 4.37 11.18 1.93
CA ASP A 149 5.11 11.67 0.77
C ASP A 149 5.90 10.54 0.08
N ARG A 150 6.58 9.72 0.87
CA ARG A 150 7.34 8.58 0.33
C ARG A 150 6.42 7.51 -0.24
N ASN A 151 5.27 7.25 0.40
CA ASN A 151 4.27 6.34 -0.14
C ASN A 151 3.78 6.77 -1.52
N MET A 152 3.52 8.06 -1.72
CA MET A 152 3.17 8.63 -3.01
C MET A 152 4.30 8.49 -4.04
N GLN A 153 5.56 8.71 -3.62
CA GLN A 153 6.72 8.55 -4.50
C GLN A 153 6.92 7.10 -4.94
N ILE A 154 6.77 6.14 -4.03
CA ILE A 154 6.82 4.71 -4.34
C ILE A 154 5.75 4.34 -5.37
N LEU A 155 4.51 4.78 -5.16
CA LEU A 155 3.43 4.55 -6.12
C LEU A 155 3.70 5.19 -7.48
N GLN A 156 4.33 6.37 -7.50
CA GLN A 156 4.72 7.01 -8.76
C GLN A 156 5.83 6.21 -9.47
N ASN A 157 6.74 5.57 -8.74
CA ASN A 157 7.80 4.74 -9.31
C ASN A 157 7.27 3.37 -9.81
N ILE A 158 6.17 2.88 -9.22
CA ILE A 158 5.47 1.68 -9.70
C ILE A 158 4.65 1.99 -10.97
N TYR A 159 4.10 3.22 -11.07
CA TYR A 159 3.27 3.67 -12.20
C TYR A 159 4.07 3.73 -13.50
#